data_2ce5bf71e4ff31b64b3621407ed79b62
#
_entry.id   2ce5bf71e4ff31b64b3621407ed79b62
#
_cell.length_a   1.000
_cell.length_b   1.000
_cell.length_c   1.000
_cell.angle_alpha   90.00
_cell.angle_beta   90.00
_cell.angle_gamma   90.00
#
_symmetry.space_group_name_H-M   'P 1'
#
loop_
_entity.id
_entity.type
_entity.pdbx_description
1 polymer ?
#
loop_
_entity_poly.entity_id
_entity_poly.type
_entity_poly.pdbx_seq_one_letter_code
_entity_poly.pdbx_strand_id
1 'polypeptide(L)'
;MNKFKAFLKRKDIIFSAKRYGIDAMSAMAQGLFCSLLIGTIINTLGTQFGLPFLNEIGGFATSMSGPAMACAIGYALKAPPLVLYSLLAVGASANSFGGAGGPLAVLFIAIIAAELGKAVSKETRIDLIVTPFVTIFAGVGLSALIAPYIG
;
A
#
# COMPACT_ATOMS: atom_id res chain seq x y z
N MET A 1 11.49 19.35 -21.23
CA MET A 1 12.08 18.12 -20.71
C MET A 1 12.86 18.34 -19.43
N ASN A 2 13.76 19.36 -19.40
CA ASN A 2 14.56 19.60 -18.20
C ASN A 2 13.73 19.94 -16.96
N LYS A 3 12.65 20.73 -17.15
CA LYS A 3 11.76 21.08 -16.03
C LYS A 3 11.01 19.86 -15.50
N PHE A 4 10.60 18.96 -16.38
CA PHE A 4 9.92 17.74 -15.99
C PHE A 4 10.84 16.80 -15.22
N LYS A 5 12.08 16.63 -15.71
CA LYS A 5 13.08 15.81 -15.03
C LYS A 5 13.44 16.38 -13.66
N ALA A 6 13.58 17.70 -13.55
CA ALA A 6 13.85 18.35 -12.28
C ALA A 6 12.69 18.17 -11.30
N PHE A 7 11.45 18.26 -11.79
CA PHE A 7 10.26 18.02 -10.98
C PHE A 7 10.24 16.60 -10.41
N LEU A 8 10.50 15.59 -11.25
CA LEU A 8 10.52 14.20 -10.83
C LEU A 8 11.61 13.96 -9.78
N LYS A 9 12.79 14.53 -9.98
CA LYS A 9 13.89 14.40 -9.05
C LYS A 9 13.56 15.05 -7.70
N ARG A 10 12.92 16.23 -7.74
CA ARG A 10 12.52 16.95 -6.53
C ARG A 10 11.49 16.13 -5.72
N LYS A 11 10.59 15.43 -6.39
CA LYS A 11 9.57 14.59 -5.74
C LYS A 11 10.06 13.19 -5.45
N ASP A 12 11.29 12.88 -5.79
CA ASP A 12 11.88 11.55 -5.61
C ASP A 12 11.09 10.48 -6.37
N ILE A 13 10.64 10.82 -7.56
CA ILE A 13 9.96 9.89 -8.46
C ILE A 13 11.00 9.38 -9.46
N ILE A 14 11.39 8.12 -9.30
CA ILE A 14 12.40 7.49 -10.15
C ILE A 14 11.78 6.27 -10.82
N PHE A 15 11.62 6.36 -12.14
CA PHE A 15 11.10 5.24 -12.92
C PHE A 15 12.23 4.22 -13.15
N SER A 16 12.29 3.23 -12.27
CA SER A 16 13.35 2.24 -12.28
C SER A 16 12.74 0.84 -12.08
N ALA A 17 13.15 -0.11 -12.91
CA ALA A 17 12.72 -1.50 -12.76
C ALA A 17 13.18 -2.07 -11.41
N LYS A 18 14.37 -1.66 -10.95
CA LYS A 18 14.87 -2.09 -9.64
C LYS A 18 13.98 -1.59 -8.52
N ARG A 19 13.64 -0.28 -8.54
CA ARG A 19 12.81 0.32 -7.48
C ARG A 19 11.43 -0.32 -7.42
N TYR A 20 10.76 -0.43 -8.56
CA TYR A 20 9.39 -0.95 -8.60
C TYR A 20 9.34 -2.47 -8.55
N GLY A 21 10.31 -3.14 -9.16
CA GLY A 21 10.35 -4.58 -9.17
C GLY A 21 10.94 -5.19 -7.90
N ILE A 22 12.12 -4.72 -7.50
CA ILE A 22 12.84 -5.34 -6.39
C ILE A 22 12.47 -4.69 -5.06
N ASP A 23 12.61 -3.36 -4.97
CA ASP A 23 12.42 -2.66 -3.70
C ASP A 23 10.94 -2.70 -3.25
N ALA A 24 10.01 -2.46 -4.17
CA ALA A 24 8.59 -2.48 -3.84
C ALA A 24 8.10 -3.88 -3.51
N MET A 25 8.54 -4.90 -4.25
CA MET A 25 8.14 -6.28 -3.96
C MET A 25 8.73 -6.77 -2.65
N SER A 26 9.98 -6.41 -2.33
CA SER A 26 10.57 -6.75 -1.04
C SER A 26 9.82 -6.10 0.11
N ALA A 27 9.43 -4.83 -0.06
CA ALA A 27 8.64 -4.12 0.94
C ALA A 27 7.26 -4.75 1.11
N MET A 28 6.62 -5.11 -0.01
CA MET A 28 5.32 -5.81 0.01
C MET A 28 5.41 -7.10 0.81
N ALA A 29 6.48 -7.89 0.58
CA ALA A 29 6.69 -9.13 1.30
C ALA A 29 6.85 -8.90 2.80
N GLN A 30 7.56 -7.85 3.20
CA GLN A 30 7.71 -7.51 4.61
C GLN A 30 6.36 -7.14 5.25
N GLY A 31 5.56 -6.32 4.56
CA GLY A 31 4.23 -5.96 5.04
C GLY A 31 3.32 -7.18 5.16
N LEU A 32 3.40 -8.09 4.20
CA LEU A 32 2.62 -9.31 4.22
C LEU A 32 3.04 -10.22 5.38
N PHE A 33 4.34 -10.38 5.62
CA PHE A 33 4.84 -11.21 6.72
C PHE A 33 4.42 -10.63 8.07
N CYS A 34 4.52 -9.33 8.26
CA CYS A 34 4.15 -8.70 9.53
C CYS A 34 2.67 -8.84 9.86
N SER A 35 1.83 -8.93 8.86
CA SER A 35 0.38 -8.97 9.06
C SER A 35 -0.19 -10.37 8.85
N LEU A 36 -0.12 -10.88 7.63
CA LEU A 36 -0.78 -12.14 7.27
C LEU A 36 -0.09 -13.35 7.88
N LEU A 37 1.22 -13.46 7.74
CA LEU A 37 1.95 -14.62 8.25
C LEU A 37 1.90 -14.70 9.77
N ILE A 38 2.20 -13.62 10.46
CA ILE A 38 2.18 -13.59 11.92
C ILE A 38 0.75 -13.76 12.43
N GLY A 39 -0.23 -13.11 11.79
CA GLY A 39 -1.62 -13.26 12.14
C GLY A 39 -2.10 -14.70 11.98
N THR A 40 -1.67 -15.39 10.92
CA THR A 40 -2.03 -16.79 10.69
C THR A 40 -1.40 -17.70 11.75
N ILE A 41 -0.16 -17.43 12.16
CA ILE A 41 0.49 -18.18 13.23
C ILE A 41 -0.29 -18.04 14.53
N ILE A 42 -0.67 -16.82 14.89
CA ILE A 42 -1.45 -16.55 16.11
C ILE A 42 -2.81 -17.24 16.04
N ASN A 43 -3.48 -17.16 14.89
CA ASN A 43 -4.75 -17.87 14.69
C ASN A 43 -4.62 -19.37 14.89
N THR A 44 -3.56 -19.96 14.35
CA THR A 44 -3.31 -21.39 14.47
C THR A 44 -3.10 -21.79 15.93
N LEU A 45 -2.34 -20.99 16.67
CA LEU A 45 -2.15 -21.22 18.11
C LEU A 45 -3.47 -21.14 18.86
N GLY A 46 -4.31 -20.17 18.52
CA GLY A 46 -5.63 -20.03 19.14
C GLY A 46 -6.53 -21.23 18.90
N THR A 47 -6.52 -21.76 17.68
CA THR A 47 -7.30 -22.94 17.31
C THR A 47 -6.76 -24.19 18.01
N GLN A 48 -5.44 -24.37 18.01
CA GLN A 48 -4.83 -25.58 18.61
C GLN A 48 -5.00 -25.64 20.12
N PHE A 49 -4.94 -24.50 20.80
CA PHE A 49 -5.05 -24.46 22.27
C PHE A 49 -6.44 -24.06 22.76
N GLY A 50 -7.40 -23.86 21.84
CA GLY A 50 -8.77 -23.51 22.23
C GLY A 50 -8.88 -22.15 22.88
N LEU A 51 -8.07 -21.16 22.44
CA LEU A 51 -8.05 -19.81 23.01
C LEU A 51 -8.63 -18.81 22.00
N PRO A 52 -9.96 -18.52 22.09
CA PRO A 52 -10.59 -17.57 21.14
C PRO A 52 -9.93 -16.19 21.13
N PHE A 53 -9.35 -15.78 22.25
CA PHE A 53 -8.64 -14.51 22.37
C PHE A 53 -7.50 -14.39 21.34
N LEU A 54 -6.73 -15.46 21.15
CA LEU A 54 -5.66 -15.48 20.16
C LEU A 54 -6.20 -15.42 18.73
N ASN A 55 -7.34 -16.06 18.47
CA ASN A 55 -7.98 -15.97 17.16
C ASN A 55 -8.43 -14.54 16.85
N GLU A 56 -8.88 -13.82 17.85
CA GLU A 56 -9.26 -12.41 17.70
C GLU A 56 -8.05 -11.55 17.33
N ILE A 57 -6.94 -11.73 18.05
CA ILE A 57 -5.69 -11.02 17.77
C ILE A 57 -5.21 -11.33 16.34
N GLY A 58 -5.18 -12.60 15.97
CA GLY A 58 -4.75 -13.02 14.64
C GLY A 58 -5.65 -12.45 13.55
N GLY A 59 -6.96 -12.36 13.81
CA GLY A 59 -7.91 -11.78 12.88
C GLY A 59 -7.62 -10.30 12.59
N PHE A 60 -7.32 -9.52 13.61
CA PHE A 60 -6.95 -8.12 13.43
C PHE A 60 -5.67 -8.01 12.60
N ALA A 61 -4.67 -8.84 12.88
CA ALA A 61 -3.41 -8.80 12.14
C ALA A 61 -3.62 -9.16 10.67
N THR A 62 -4.35 -10.24 10.38
CA THR A 62 -4.55 -10.67 8.99
C THR A 62 -5.40 -9.67 8.21
N SER A 63 -6.35 -9.00 8.86
CA SER A 63 -7.19 -8.01 8.19
C SER A 63 -6.41 -6.79 7.73
N MET A 64 -5.22 -6.55 8.28
CA MET A 64 -4.37 -5.42 7.90
C MET A 64 -3.37 -5.75 6.80
N SER A 65 -3.47 -6.93 6.15
CA SER A 65 -2.51 -7.33 5.13
C SER A 65 -2.44 -6.34 3.97
N GLY A 66 -3.59 -5.91 3.44
CA GLY A 66 -3.63 -4.92 2.37
C GLY A 66 -3.00 -3.58 2.78
N PRO A 67 -3.48 -2.96 3.87
CA PRO A 67 -2.88 -1.72 4.36
C PRO A 67 -1.39 -1.82 4.67
N ALA A 68 -0.94 -2.93 5.29
CA ALA A 68 0.47 -3.11 5.63
C ALA A 68 1.34 -3.19 4.38
N MET A 69 0.88 -3.92 3.35
CA MET A 69 1.61 -4.02 2.09
C MET A 69 1.72 -2.66 1.41
N ALA A 70 0.63 -1.92 1.34
CA ALA A 70 0.63 -0.61 0.68
C ALA A 70 1.53 0.38 1.43
N CYS A 71 1.46 0.39 2.75
CA CYS A 71 2.31 1.24 3.57
C CYS A 71 3.79 0.92 3.36
N ALA A 72 4.14 -0.36 3.34
CA ALA A 72 5.52 -0.79 3.13
C ALA A 72 6.01 -0.39 1.74
N ILE A 73 5.19 -0.55 0.72
CA ILE A 73 5.53 -0.15 -0.65
C ILE A 73 5.78 1.36 -0.72
N GLY A 74 4.88 2.15 -0.12
CA GLY A 74 5.05 3.60 -0.07
C GLY A 74 6.32 4.01 0.63
N TYR A 75 6.64 3.33 1.73
CA TYR A 75 7.88 3.59 2.46
C TYR A 75 9.10 3.29 1.61
N ALA A 76 9.08 2.18 0.86
CA ALA A 76 10.19 1.83 -0.04
C ALA A 76 10.35 2.85 -1.17
N LEU A 77 9.26 3.46 -1.62
CA LEU A 77 9.28 4.51 -2.64
C LEU A 77 9.56 5.89 -2.05
N LYS A 78 9.81 5.97 -0.76
CA LYS A 78 10.13 7.20 -0.02
C LYS A 78 9.00 8.22 -0.05
N ALA A 79 7.77 7.73 0.07
CA ALA A 79 6.60 8.59 0.11
C ALA A 79 6.57 9.39 1.42
N PRO A 80 6.12 10.67 1.38
CA PRO A 80 5.98 11.47 2.60
C PRO A 80 4.90 10.91 3.53
N PRO A 81 4.91 11.28 4.83
CA PRO A 81 3.97 10.70 5.80
C PRO A 81 2.50 10.79 5.41
N LEU A 82 2.05 11.92 4.84
CA LEU A 82 0.65 12.06 4.45
C LEU A 82 0.25 11.04 3.38
N VAL A 83 1.16 10.77 2.44
CA VAL A 83 0.94 9.77 1.40
C VAL A 83 0.91 8.37 2.03
N LEU A 84 1.84 8.07 2.95
CA LEU A 84 1.87 6.77 3.63
C LEU A 84 0.56 6.49 4.36
N TYR A 85 0.06 7.46 5.11
CA TYR A 85 -1.19 7.31 5.86
C TYR A 85 -2.37 7.06 4.92
N SER A 86 -2.38 7.75 3.79
CA SER A 86 -3.45 7.61 2.79
C SER A 86 -3.40 6.27 2.09
N LEU A 87 -2.21 5.68 1.93
CA LEU A 87 -2.05 4.38 1.28
C LEU A 87 -2.70 3.25 2.07
N LEU A 88 -2.98 3.43 3.35
CA LEU A 88 -3.68 2.41 4.13
C LEU A 88 -5.05 2.11 3.52
N ALA A 89 -5.80 3.15 3.17
CA ALA A 89 -7.11 2.97 2.51
C ALA A 89 -6.96 2.36 1.12
N VAL A 90 -5.94 2.78 0.38
CA VAL A 90 -5.65 2.26 -0.95
C VAL A 90 -5.34 0.77 -0.89
N GLY A 91 -4.49 0.36 0.05
CA GLY A 91 -4.13 -1.04 0.22
C GLY A 91 -5.32 -1.90 0.59
N ALA A 92 -6.17 -1.41 1.50
CA ALA A 92 -7.36 -2.13 1.90
C ALA A 92 -8.30 -2.35 0.71
N SER A 93 -8.53 -1.30 -0.09
CA SER A 93 -9.44 -1.40 -1.23
C SER A 93 -8.87 -2.30 -2.34
N ALA A 94 -7.58 -2.15 -2.66
CA ALA A 94 -6.95 -2.94 -3.72
C ALA A 94 -6.94 -4.43 -3.36
N ASN A 95 -6.63 -4.75 -2.11
CA ASN A 95 -6.62 -6.14 -1.65
C ASN A 95 -8.03 -6.74 -1.68
N SER A 96 -9.02 -5.96 -1.27
CA SER A 96 -10.41 -6.40 -1.24
C SER A 96 -10.96 -6.63 -2.66
N PHE A 97 -10.77 -5.67 -3.56
CA PHE A 97 -11.26 -5.77 -4.93
C PHE A 97 -10.48 -6.79 -5.77
N GLY A 98 -9.23 -7.04 -5.42
CA GLY A 98 -8.38 -7.98 -6.15
C GLY A 98 -8.69 -9.45 -5.88
N GLY A 99 -9.43 -9.75 -4.82
CA GLY A 99 -9.76 -11.13 -4.47
C GLY A 99 -8.51 -11.98 -4.29
N ALA A 100 -8.42 -13.09 -5.02
CA ALA A 100 -7.26 -13.99 -4.96
C ALA A 100 -5.97 -13.31 -5.42
N GLY A 101 -6.08 -12.36 -6.33
CA GLY A 101 -4.93 -11.59 -6.80
C GLY A 101 -4.67 -10.32 -5.99
N GLY A 102 -5.22 -10.22 -4.78
CA GLY A 102 -5.12 -9.04 -3.94
C GLY A 102 -3.72 -8.48 -3.74
N PRO A 103 -2.74 -9.31 -3.33
CA PRO A 103 -1.37 -8.80 -3.16
C PRO A 103 -0.76 -8.18 -4.41
N LEU A 104 -1.00 -8.77 -5.57
CA LEU A 104 -0.52 -8.22 -6.84
C LEU A 104 -1.23 -6.91 -7.17
N ALA A 105 -2.54 -6.84 -6.92
CA ALA A 105 -3.31 -5.61 -7.08
C ALA A 105 -2.77 -4.51 -6.18
N VAL A 106 -2.48 -4.82 -4.91
CA VAL A 106 -1.90 -3.86 -3.97
C VAL A 106 -0.56 -3.34 -4.50
N LEU A 107 0.29 -4.22 -5.04
CA LEU A 107 1.58 -3.82 -5.57
C LEU A 107 1.44 -2.74 -6.65
N PHE A 108 0.64 -3.01 -7.69
CA PHE A 108 0.49 -2.07 -8.79
C PHE A 108 -0.22 -0.79 -8.38
N ILE A 109 -1.34 -0.92 -7.66
CA ILE A 109 -2.15 0.24 -7.29
C ILE A 109 -1.40 1.12 -6.29
N ALA A 110 -0.71 0.53 -5.32
CA ALA A 110 0.04 1.30 -4.33
C ALA A 110 1.21 2.07 -4.97
N ILE A 111 1.90 1.46 -5.93
CA ILE A 111 2.97 2.16 -6.66
C ILE A 111 2.41 3.40 -7.36
N ILE A 112 1.32 3.24 -8.10
CA ILE A 112 0.71 4.35 -8.82
C ILE A 112 0.21 5.43 -7.85
N ALA A 113 -0.51 5.04 -6.81
CA ALA A 113 -1.05 5.97 -5.83
C ALA A 113 0.06 6.70 -5.07
N ALA A 114 1.12 6.00 -4.69
CA ALA A 114 2.25 6.60 -3.98
C ALA A 114 2.96 7.65 -4.86
N GLU A 115 3.17 7.33 -6.13
CA GLU A 115 3.84 8.27 -7.04
C GLU A 115 2.96 9.49 -7.31
N LEU A 116 1.65 9.31 -7.48
CA LEU A 116 0.73 10.43 -7.65
C LEU A 116 0.68 11.30 -6.40
N GLY A 117 0.64 10.67 -5.22
CA GLY A 117 0.65 11.40 -3.95
C GLY A 117 1.93 12.21 -3.77
N LYS A 118 3.07 11.61 -4.11
CA LYS A 118 4.34 12.31 -4.05
C LYS A 118 4.37 13.51 -5.01
N ALA A 119 3.78 13.35 -6.19
CA ALA A 119 3.76 14.42 -7.19
C ALA A 119 2.97 15.64 -6.72
N VAL A 120 1.87 15.44 -5.97
CA VAL A 120 1.04 16.55 -5.49
C VAL A 120 1.43 17.02 -4.09
N SER A 121 2.29 16.28 -3.39
CA SER A 121 2.69 16.63 -2.04
C SER A 121 3.40 17.98 -2.00
N LYS A 122 2.96 18.83 -1.07
CA LYS A 122 3.54 20.16 -0.83
C LYS A 122 3.45 21.12 -2.03
N GLU A 123 2.56 20.83 -2.99
CA GLU A 123 2.34 21.72 -4.14
C GLU A 123 1.28 22.78 -3.84
N THR A 124 0.49 22.62 -2.77
CA THR A 124 -0.54 23.57 -2.38
C THR A 124 -0.40 23.94 -0.91
N ARG A 125 -1.07 25.04 -0.52
CA ARG A 125 -1.07 25.48 0.88
C ARG A 125 -1.88 24.54 1.78
N ILE A 126 -2.84 23.83 1.20
CA ILE A 126 -3.68 22.89 1.95
C ILE A 126 -3.27 21.44 1.68
N ASP A 127 -1.95 21.21 1.68
CA ASP A 127 -1.36 19.90 1.45
C ASP A 127 -1.96 18.83 2.37
N LEU A 128 -2.27 19.18 3.61
CA LEU A 128 -2.86 18.27 4.58
C LEU A 128 -4.17 17.64 4.08
N ILE A 129 -4.91 18.35 3.23
CA ILE A 129 -6.17 17.88 2.68
C ILE A 129 -6.01 17.37 1.26
N VAL A 130 -5.26 18.11 0.43
CA VAL A 130 -5.13 17.82 -1.01
C VAL A 130 -4.37 16.52 -1.25
N THR A 131 -3.23 16.32 -0.57
CA THR A 131 -2.41 15.13 -0.79
C THR A 131 -3.14 13.83 -0.44
N PRO A 132 -3.76 13.70 0.77
CA PRO A 132 -4.55 12.51 1.06
C PRO A 132 -5.74 12.34 0.13
N PHE A 133 -6.43 13.42 -0.21
CA PHE A 133 -7.60 13.36 -1.10
C PHE A 133 -7.22 12.78 -2.45
N VAL A 134 -6.16 13.29 -3.07
CA VAL A 134 -5.70 12.81 -4.39
C VAL A 134 -5.23 11.36 -4.30
N THR A 135 -4.45 11.03 -3.27
CA THR A 135 -3.90 9.68 -3.11
C THR A 135 -5.02 8.66 -2.93
N ILE A 136 -5.97 8.92 -2.05
CA ILE A 136 -7.06 7.98 -1.78
C ILE A 136 -8.00 7.90 -2.97
N PHE A 137 -8.40 9.05 -3.53
CA PHE A 137 -9.34 9.07 -4.65
C PHE A 137 -8.77 8.30 -5.85
N ALA A 138 -7.51 8.58 -6.21
CA ALA A 138 -6.87 7.89 -7.33
C ALA A 138 -6.67 6.41 -7.02
N GLY A 139 -6.17 6.08 -5.82
CA GLY A 139 -5.87 4.70 -5.45
C GLY A 139 -7.11 3.83 -5.34
N VAL A 140 -8.13 4.29 -4.62
CA VAL A 140 -9.38 3.53 -4.46
C VAL A 140 -10.13 3.47 -5.80
N GLY A 141 -10.13 4.57 -6.54
CA GLY A 141 -10.74 4.59 -7.88
C GLY A 141 -10.11 3.60 -8.83
N LEU A 142 -8.77 3.56 -8.88
CA LEU A 142 -8.04 2.60 -9.69
C LEU A 142 -8.28 1.18 -9.21
N SER A 143 -8.39 0.97 -7.90
CA SER A 143 -8.69 -0.34 -7.33
C SER A 143 -10.03 -0.86 -7.84
N ALA A 144 -11.04 -0.01 -7.83
CA ALA A 144 -12.37 -0.39 -8.32
C ALA A 144 -12.38 -0.72 -9.80
N LEU A 145 -11.56 -0.01 -10.60
CA LEU A 145 -11.52 -0.19 -12.06
C LEU A 145 -10.64 -1.36 -12.48
N ILE A 146 -9.49 -1.54 -11.86
CA ILE A 146 -8.43 -2.43 -12.33
C ILE A 146 -8.30 -3.71 -11.50
N ALA A 147 -8.39 -3.62 -10.18
CA ALA A 147 -8.11 -4.75 -9.30
C ALA A 147 -8.94 -6.01 -9.61
N PRO A 148 -10.24 -5.92 -9.94
CA PRO A 148 -11.01 -7.12 -10.26
C PRO A 148 -10.47 -7.90 -11.47
N TYR A 149 -9.79 -7.22 -12.39
CA TYR A 149 -9.20 -7.86 -13.57
C TYR A 149 -7.87 -8.56 -13.26
N ILE A 150 -7.25 -8.24 -12.14
CA ILE A 150 -6.01 -8.88 -11.71
C ILE A 150 -6.33 -10.21 -11.02
N GLY A 151 -7.40 -10.21 -10.24
CA GLY A 151 -7.85 -11.41 -9.58
C GLY A 151 -8.65 -12.30 -10.49
#